data_a04890a4a9b31c42899edbfa24741691
#
_entry.id   a04890a4a9b31c42899edbfa24741691
#
_cell.length_a   1.000
_cell.length_b   1.000
_cell.length_c   1.000
_cell.angle_alpha   90.00
_cell.angle_beta   90.00
_cell.angle_gamma   90.00
#
_symmetry.space_group_name_H-M   'P 1'
#
loop_
_entity.id
_entity.type
_entity.pdbx_description
1 polymer ?
#
loop_
_entity_poly.entity_id
_entity_poly.type
_entity_poly.pdbx_seq_one_letter_code
_entity_poly.pdbx_strand_id
1 'polypeptide(L)'
;MTACGVKPIGAWQWLFKAFWIYGAVDPATGEAFFLEFSHVDTDCYQLFLDQFSQAYPETLNILQVDNGRFHTSKDLVVPENIILLFQPPYCPELNPIERLWQHLKANLKWASFKTLEQLRSKVDQLLTELTPEVIGSITGYDFILNALSALNTI
;
A
#
# COMPACT_ATOMS: atom_id res chain seq x y z
N MET A 1 4.76 9.81 0.87
CA MET A 1 3.87 8.63 0.85
C MET A 1 4.49 7.50 0.05
N THR A 2 4.31 6.27 0.51
CA THR A 2 4.80 5.08 -0.18
C THR A 2 3.63 4.20 -0.56
N ALA A 3 3.57 3.78 -1.83
CA ALA A 3 2.57 2.86 -2.34
C ALA A 3 3.22 1.56 -2.80
N CYS A 4 2.59 0.44 -2.52
CA CYS A 4 3.00 -0.86 -3.02
C CYS A 4 1.78 -1.68 -3.44
N GLY A 5 1.90 -2.33 -4.60
CA GLY A 5 0.94 -3.35 -5.02
C GLY A 5 1.05 -4.58 -4.13
N VAL A 6 -0.02 -4.97 -3.49
CA VAL A 6 -0.02 -6.05 -2.51
C VAL A 6 -0.23 -7.39 -3.18
N LYS A 7 0.55 -8.36 -2.76
CA LYS A 7 0.26 -9.77 -3.04
C LYS A 7 -1.07 -10.16 -2.41
N PRO A 8 -1.84 -11.07 -3.03
CA PRO A 8 -3.09 -11.51 -2.45
C PRO A 8 -2.84 -12.01 -1.02
N ILE A 9 -3.69 -11.56 -0.11
CA ILE A 9 -3.78 -12.19 1.21
C ILE A 9 -4.51 -13.51 0.99
N GLY A 10 -3.81 -14.46 0.37
CA GLY A 10 -4.34 -15.80 0.13
C GLY A 10 -4.31 -16.59 1.41
N ALA A 11 -5.44 -16.75 2.07
CA ALA A 11 -5.64 -17.95 2.85
C ALA A 11 -5.61 -19.13 1.87
N TRP A 12 -4.91 -20.22 2.22
CA TRP A 12 -4.94 -21.48 1.49
C TRP A 12 -6.38 -21.98 1.42
N GLN A 13 -7.10 -21.62 0.38
CA GLN A 13 -8.42 -22.16 0.11
C GLN A 13 -8.47 -22.62 -1.34
N TRP A 14 -9.01 -23.82 -1.51
CA TRP A 14 -9.26 -24.49 -2.77
C TRP A 14 -10.28 -23.78 -3.69
N LEU A 15 -10.71 -22.58 -3.34
CA LEU A 15 -11.55 -21.71 -4.13
C LEU A 15 -10.69 -20.60 -4.72
N PHE A 16 -10.57 -20.56 -6.03
CA PHE A 16 -9.83 -19.57 -6.84
C PHE A 16 -10.39 -18.14 -6.74
N LYS A 17 -10.78 -17.71 -5.54
CA LYS A 17 -11.23 -16.36 -5.28
C LYS A 17 -10.19 -15.66 -4.42
N ALA A 18 -9.73 -14.53 -4.91
CA ALA A 18 -8.82 -13.65 -4.19
C ALA A 18 -9.30 -12.21 -4.31
N PHE A 19 -8.87 -11.36 -3.40
CA PHE A 19 -8.94 -9.92 -3.56
C PHE A 19 -7.55 -9.32 -3.31
N TRP A 20 -7.36 -8.12 -3.78
CA TRP A 20 -6.10 -7.42 -3.75
C TRP A 20 -6.29 -6.08 -3.06
N ILE A 21 -5.32 -5.66 -2.25
CA ILE A 21 -5.33 -4.35 -1.62
C ILE A 21 -4.13 -3.57 -2.13
N TYR A 22 -4.41 -2.43 -2.75
CA TYR A 22 -3.42 -1.39 -2.95
C TYR A 22 -3.43 -0.45 -1.76
N GLY A 23 -2.26 -0.04 -1.31
CA GLY A 23 -2.14 0.88 -0.19
C GLY A 23 -1.02 1.89 -0.38
N ALA A 24 -1.23 3.07 0.17
CA ALA A 24 -0.20 4.07 0.39
C ALA A 24 -0.18 4.46 1.86
N VAL A 25 1.00 4.64 2.43
CA VAL A 25 1.20 5.09 3.80
C VAL A 25 2.19 6.25 3.84
N ASP A 26 1.94 7.18 4.73
CA ASP A 26 2.92 8.20 5.11
C ASP A 26 3.56 7.79 6.44
N PRO A 27 4.85 7.39 6.46
CA PRO A 27 5.50 6.96 7.68
C PRO A 27 5.67 8.07 8.73
N ALA A 28 5.65 9.33 8.31
CA ALA A 28 5.82 10.47 9.20
C ALA A 28 4.53 10.82 9.94
N THR A 29 3.40 10.78 9.25
CA THR A 29 2.09 11.17 9.81
C THR A 29 1.23 9.98 10.23
N GLY A 30 1.49 8.79 9.67
CA GLY A 30 0.64 7.61 9.82
C GLY A 30 -0.62 7.67 8.96
N GLU A 31 -0.76 8.66 8.07
CA GLU A 31 -1.84 8.66 7.09
C GLU A 31 -1.73 7.46 6.15
N ALA A 32 -2.88 6.91 5.81
CA ALA A 32 -2.95 5.77 4.92
C ALA A 32 -4.16 5.87 3.97
N PHE A 33 -3.99 5.29 2.80
CA PHE A 33 -5.03 5.20 1.78
C PHE A 33 -5.04 3.79 1.22
N PHE A 34 -6.19 3.12 1.23
CA PHE A 34 -6.34 1.74 0.77
C PHE A 34 -7.48 1.62 -0.21
N LEU A 35 -7.28 0.82 -1.26
CA LEU A 35 -8.33 0.39 -2.18
C LEU A 35 -8.27 -1.12 -2.39
N GLU A 36 -9.44 -1.75 -2.45
CA GLU A 36 -9.58 -3.17 -2.74
C GLU A 36 -9.97 -3.40 -4.20
N PHE A 37 -9.36 -4.41 -4.80
CA PHE A 37 -9.62 -4.84 -6.17
C PHE A 37 -9.83 -6.34 -6.26
N SER A 38 -10.62 -6.78 -7.24
CA SER A 38 -10.83 -8.20 -7.54
C SER A 38 -9.68 -8.84 -8.31
N HIS A 39 -8.83 -8.03 -8.94
CA HIS A 39 -7.67 -8.44 -9.74
C HIS A 39 -6.60 -7.35 -9.74
N VAL A 40 -5.45 -7.65 -10.33
CA VAL A 40 -4.31 -6.72 -10.42
C VAL A 40 -3.88 -6.60 -11.87
N ASP A 41 -4.03 -5.40 -12.40
CA ASP A 41 -3.55 -5.01 -13.73
C ASP A 41 -3.21 -3.51 -13.76
N THR A 42 -2.85 -3.02 -14.94
CA THR A 42 -2.54 -1.61 -15.15
C THR A 42 -3.74 -0.71 -14.91
N ASP A 43 -4.96 -1.14 -15.28
CA ASP A 43 -6.18 -0.35 -15.13
C ASP A 43 -6.54 -0.19 -13.65
N CYS A 44 -6.41 -1.24 -12.85
CA CYS A 44 -6.59 -1.19 -11.40
C CYS A 44 -5.58 -0.24 -10.74
N TYR A 45 -4.32 -0.27 -11.20
CA TYR A 45 -3.31 0.64 -10.68
C TYR A 45 -3.55 2.08 -11.13
N GLN A 46 -4.00 2.31 -12.37
CA GLN A 46 -4.43 3.63 -12.83
C GLN A 46 -5.56 4.18 -11.97
N LEU A 47 -6.59 3.37 -11.70
CA LEU A 47 -7.70 3.76 -10.85
C LEU A 47 -7.24 4.10 -9.41
N PHE A 48 -6.28 3.34 -8.88
CA PHE A 48 -5.68 3.65 -7.57
C PHE A 48 -5.01 5.03 -7.57
N LEU A 49 -4.20 5.34 -8.59
CA LEU A 49 -3.54 6.64 -8.70
C LEU A 49 -4.54 7.78 -8.85
N ASP A 50 -5.58 7.60 -9.65
CA ASP A 50 -6.61 8.61 -9.88
C ASP A 50 -7.39 8.91 -8.59
N GLN A 51 -7.80 7.87 -7.86
CA GLN A 51 -8.51 8.02 -6.58
C GLN A 51 -7.60 8.62 -5.51
N PHE A 52 -6.34 8.22 -5.47
CA PHE A 52 -5.36 8.80 -4.55
C PHE A 52 -5.13 10.28 -4.84
N SER A 53 -4.96 10.64 -6.11
CA SER A 53 -4.82 12.04 -6.55
C SER A 53 -6.01 12.90 -6.12
N GLN A 54 -7.23 12.37 -6.27
CA GLN A 54 -8.45 13.06 -5.85
C GLN A 54 -8.60 13.18 -4.33
N ALA A 55 -8.10 12.21 -3.58
CA ALA A 55 -8.11 12.26 -2.12
C ALA A 55 -7.15 13.31 -1.55
N TYR A 56 -6.07 13.62 -2.27
CA TYR A 56 -5.03 14.56 -1.85
C TYR A 56 -4.75 15.63 -2.93
N PRO A 57 -5.76 16.44 -3.32
CA PRO A 57 -5.65 17.31 -4.49
C PRO A 57 -4.71 18.49 -4.31
N GLU A 58 -4.52 18.95 -3.06
CA GLU A 58 -3.75 20.16 -2.73
C GLU A 58 -2.26 19.87 -2.45
N THR A 59 -1.83 18.61 -2.55
CA THR A 59 -0.47 18.21 -2.22
C THR A 59 0.22 17.56 -3.42
N LEU A 60 1.52 17.84 -3.57
CA LEU A 60 2.38 17.06 -4.44
C LEU A 60 2.83 15.80 -3.68
N ASN A 61 2.42 14.65 -4.18
CA ASN A 61 2.63 13.37 -3.52
C ASN A 61 3.76 12.59 -4.19
N ILE A 62 4.79 12.24 -3.44
CA ILE A 62 5.85 11.35 -3.90
C ILE A 62 5.52 9.95 -3.43
N LEU A 63 5.14 9.07 -4.36
CA LEU A 63 4.85 7.67 -4.08
C LEU A 63 6.09 6.82 -4.38
N GLN A 64 6.69 6.26 -3.34
CA GLN A 64 7.70 5.23 -3.51
C GLN A 64 7.02 3.92 -3.89
N VAL A 65 7.45 3.35 -5.01
CA VAL A 65 6.86 2.13 -5.57
C VAL A 65 7.96 1.12 -5.94
N ASP A 66 7.61 -0.16 -5.94
CA ASP A 66 8.48 -1.19 -6.48
C ASP A 66 8.48 -1.18 -8.02
N ASN A 67 9.34 -2.00 -8.62
CA ASN A 67 9.45 -2.12 -10.08
C ASN A 67 8.44 -3.14 -10.66
N GLY A 68 7.27 -3.28 -10.04
CA GLY A 68 6.21 -4.14 -10.56
C GLY A 68 5.79 -3.76 -11.99
N ARG A 69 5.38 -4.75 -12.79
CA ARG A 69 5.00 -4.53 -14.19
C ARG A 69 3.91 -3.49 -14.37
N PHE A 70 2.98 -3.41 -13.44
CA PHE A 70 1.86 -2.46 -13.47
C PHE A 70 2.33 -1.02 -13.21
N HIS A 71 3.35 -0.86 -12.36
CA HIS A 71 3.92 0.44 -12.02
C HIS A 71 4.79 1.03 -13.12
N THR A 72 5.32 0.19 -14.02
CA THR A 72 6.21 0.58 -15.10
C THR A 72 5.55 0.56 -16.47
N SER A 73 4.23 0.33 -16.54
CA SER A 73 3.49 0.30 -17.80
C SER A 73 3.59 1.64 -18.54
N LYS A 74 3.80 1.58 -19.86
CA LYS A 74 3.83 2.76 -20.72
C LYS A 74 2.44 3.39 -20.93
N ASP A 75 1.39 2.62 -20.64
CA ASP A 75 -0.01 3.07 -20.76
C ASP A 75 -0.48 3.80 -19.51
N LEU A 76 0.35 3.83 -18.46
CA LEU A 76 0.02 4.50 -17.21
C LEU A 76 0.11 6.01 -17.35
N VAL A 77 -0.97 6.71 -17.01
CA VAL A 77 -1.03 8.16 -16.95
C VAL A 77 -0.94 8.62 -15.50
N VAL A 78 0.24 9.08 -15.09
CA VAL A 78 0.46 9.54 -13.72
C VAL A 78 -0.18 10.91 -13.53
N PRO A 79 -1.10 11.10 -12.55
CA PRO A 79 -1.68 12.41 -12.25
C PRO A 79 -0.62 13.47 -11.91
N GLU A 80 -0.90 14.74 -12.25
CA GLU A 80 0.06 15.85 -12.13
C GLU A 80 0.56 16.09 -10.69
N ASN A 81 -0.26 15.76 -9.70
CA ASN A 81 0.10 15.88 -8.27
C ASN A 81 0.75 14.62 -7.69
N ILE A 82 1.19 13.68 -8.54
CA ILE A 82 1.88 12.45 -8.14
C ILE A 82 3.22 12.33 -8.86
N ILE A 83 4.25 12.00 -8.10
CA ILE A 83 5.56 11.59 -8.62
C ILE A 83 5.80 10.16 -8.17
N LEU A 84 6.06 9.25 -9.12
CA LEU A 84 6.46 7.87 -8.82
C LEU A 84 7.97 7.80 -8.62
N LEU A 85 8.39 7.38 -7.43
CA LEU A 85 9.79 7.13 -7.09
C LEU A 85 10.02 5.62 -7.03
N PHE A 86 10.69 5.08 -8.05
CA PHE A 86 10.98 3.65 -8.11
C PHE A 86 12.13 3.29 -7.18
N GLN A 87 11.88 2.30 -6.31
CA GLN A 87 12.92 1.79 -5.42
C GLN A 87 13.90 0.87 -6.16
N PRO A 88 15.13 0.68 -5.64
CA PRO A 88 16.05 -0.30 -6.19
C PRO A 88 15.43 -1.70 -6.22
N PRO A 89 15.75 -2.52 -7.25
CA PRO A 89 15.28 -3.89 -7.31
C PRO A 89 15.76 -4.70 -6.09
N TYR A 90 14.94 -5.64 -5.66
CA TYR A 90 15.25 -6.57 -4.56
C TYR A 90 15.48 -5.94 -3.17
N CYS A 91 14.93 -4.75 -2.94
CA CYS A 91 15.03 -4.02 -1.66
C CYS A 91 13.64 -3.75 -1.05
N PRO A 92 12.82 -4.78 -0.74
CA PRO A 92 11.49 -4.56 -0.17
C PRO A 92 11.54 -3.89 1.21
N GLU A 93 12.64 -4.06 1.94
CA GLU A 93 12.85 -3.43 3.25
C GLU A 93 12.89 -1.89 3.20
N LEU A 94 13.14 -1.32 2.02
CA LEU A 94 13.11 0.13 1.82
C LEU A 94 11.68 0.67 1.66
N ASN A 95 10.68 -0.20 1.48
CA ASN A 95 9.30 0.20 1.33
C ASN A 95 8.56 0.08 2.68
N PRO A 96 8.20 1.19 3.34
CA PRO A 96 7.56 1.17 4.64
C PRO A 96 6.28 0.35 4.70
N ILE A 97 5.49 0.34 3.63
CA ILE A 97 4.23 -0.38 3.60
C ILE A 97 4.39 -1.90 3.70
N GLU A 98 5.56 -2.45 3.34
CA GLU A 98 5.81 -3.90 3.45
C GLU A 98 5.72 -4.39 4.90
N ARG A 99 6.10 -3.56 5.88
CA ARG A 99 5.88 -3.91 7.30
C ARG A 99 4.42 -3.86 7.72
N LEU A 100 3.65 -2.96 7.15
CA LEU A 100 2.22 -2.94 7.39
C LEU A 100 1.57 -4.23 6.86
N TRP A 101 1.97 -4.67 5.67
CA TRP A 101 1.52 -5.95 5.13
C TRP A 101 1.94 -7.15 5.97
N GLN A 102 3.15 -7.14 6.52
CA GLN A 102 3.62 -8.16 7.46
C GLN A 102 2.78 -8.18 8.74
N HIS A 103 2.47 -7.00 9.28
CA HIS A 103 1.62 -6.85 10.46
C HIS A 103 0.21 -7.42 10.22
N LEU A 104 -0.44 -7.06 9.10
CA LEU A 104 -1.75 -7.60 8.73
C LEU A 104 -1.71 -9.12 8.55
N LYS A 105 -0.71 -9.64 7.84
CA LYS A 105 -0.53 -11.09 7.65
C LYS A 105 -0.33 -11.83 8.96
N ALA A 106 0.43 -11.27 9.90
CA ALA A 106 0.64 -11.88 11.22
C ALA A 106 -0.68 -12.01 12.00
N ASN A 107 -1.55 -11.01 11.92
CA ASN A 107 -2.88 -11.05 12.55
C ASN A 107 -3.86 -12.03 11.87
N LEU A 108 -3.64 -12.34 10.58
CA LEU A 108 -4.47 -13.29 9.84
C LEU A 108 -3.96 -14.74 9.92
N LYS A 109 -2.70 -14.95 10.28
CA LYS A 109 -2.00 -16.24 10.19
C LYS A 109 -2.70 -17.40 10.92
N TRP A 110 -3.32 -17.11 12.05
CA TRP A 110 -3.97 -18.13 12.89
C TRP A 110 -5.48 -18.18 12.73
N ALA A 111 -6.05 -17.34 11.90
CA ALA A 111 -7.48 -17.34 11.62
C ALA A 111 -7.80 -18.33 10.49
N SER A 112 -8.89 -19.05 10.65
CA SER A 112 -9.43 -19.92 9.61
C SER A 112 -10.68 -19.26 9.03
N PHE A 113 -10.70 -19.05 7.72
CA PHE A 113 -11.81 -18.42 7.01
C PHE A 113 -12.48 -19.46 6.10
N LYS A 114 -13.80 -19.58 6.22
CA LYS A 114 -14.59 -20.49 5.37
C LYS A 114 -15.01 -19.85 4.07
N THR A 115 -15.11 -18.53 4.04
CA THR A 115 -15.53 -17.76 2.86
C THR A 115 -14.60 -16.56 2.64
N LEU A 116 -14.58 -16.06 1.40
CA LEU A 116 -13.85 -14.85 1.05
C LEU A 116 -14.40 -13.63 1.80
N GLU A 117 -15.71 -13.57 2.00
CA GLU A 117 -16.39 -12.50 2.73
C GLU A 117 -15.93 -12.43 4.19
N GLN A 118 -15.71 -13.57 4.85
CA GLN A 118 -15.18 -13.61 6.20
C GLN A 118 -13.74 -13.06 6.24
N LEU A 119 -12.90 -13.41 5.26
CA LEU A 119 -11.56 -12.85 5.15
C LEU A 119 -11.60 -11.34 4.92
N ARG A 120 -12.43 -10.86 3.98
CA ARG A 120 -12.61 -9.43 3.70
C ARG A 120 -13.04 -8.66 4.95
N SER A 121 -14.08 -9.13 5.63
CA SER A 121 -14.57 -8.51 6.86
C SER A 121 -13.50 -8.42 7.94
N LYS A 122 -12.65 -9.46 8.06
CA LYS A 122 -11.55 -9.43 9.02
C LYS A 122 -10.45 -8.46 8.61
N VAL A 123 -10.13 -8.38 7.33
CA VAL A 123 -9.17 -7.40 6.82
C VAL A 123 -9.68 -5.98 6.99
N ASP A 124 -10.95 -5.72 6.68
CA ASP A 124 -11.58 -4.41 6.87
C ASP A 124 -11.55 -3.99 8.34
N GLN A 125 -11.84 -4.93 9.25
CA GLN A 125 -11.71 -4.69 10.68
C GLN A 125 -10.27 -4.29 11.06
N LEU A 126 -9.27 -5.08 10.61
CA LEU A 126 -7.86 -4.80 10.91
C LEU A 126 -7.41 -3.45 10.35
N LEU A 127 -7.83 -3.10 9.13
CA LEU A 127 -7.51 -1.79 8.53
C LEU A 127 -8.18 -0.64 9.31
N THR A 128 -9.40 -0.84 9.80
CA THR A 128 -10.11 0.16 10.61
C THR A 128 -9.47 0.37 11.98
N GLU A 129 -8.87 -0.67 12.55
CA GLU A 129 -8.15 -0.61 13.83
C GLU A 129 -6.76 0.06 13.72
N LEU A 130 -6.25 0.27 12.50
CA LEU A 130 -4.98 0.95 12.25
C LEU A 130 -5.13 2.46 12.42
N THR A 131 -4.82 2.96 13.61
CA THR A 131 -4.73 4.41 13.82
C THR A 131 -3.45 5.00 13.21
N PRO A 132 -3.40 6.32 12.93
CA PRO A 132 -2.18 6.97 12.46
C PRO A 132 -0.95 6.69 13.34
N GLU A 133 -1.12 6.63 14.66
CA GLU A 133 -0.05 6.32 15.61
C GLU A 133 0.46 4.89 15.42
N VAL A 134 -0.43 3.93 15.21
CA VAL A 134 -0.07 2.53 14.96
C VAL A 134 0.66 2.41 13.62
N ILE A 135 0.14 3.01 12.57
CA ILE A 135 0.77 3.01 11.25
C ILE A 135 2.16 3.64 11.31
N GLY A 136 2.29 4.81 11.93
CA GLY A 136 3.56 5.50 12.11
C GLY A 136 4.57 4.64 12.89
N SER A 137 4.14 3.96 13.94
CA SER A 137 5.02 3.08 14.73
C SER A 137 5.50 1.84 13.94
N ILE A 138 4.68 1.32 13.04
CA ILE A 138 5.01 0.15 12.21
C ILE A 138 5.91 0.55 11.04
N THR A 139 5.70 1.71 10.43
CA THR A 139 6.29 2.11 9.15
C THR A 139 7.39 3.17 9.27
N GLY A 140 7.41 3.92 10.38
CA GLY A 140 8.32 5.04 10.60
C GLY A 140 9.69 4.63 11.14
N TYR A 141 10.56 4.14 10.27
CA TYR A 141 11.95 3.86 10.64
C TYR A 141 12.79 5.13 10.69
N ASP A 142 13.80 5.15 11.54
CA ASP A 142 14.72 6.29 11.67
C ASP A 142 15.33 6.70 10.33
N PHE A 143 15.78 5.74 9.51
CA PHE A 143 16.37 6.05 8.22
C PHE A 143 15.36 6.63 7.21
N ILE A 144 14.09 6.19 7.25
CA ILE A 144 13.01 6.70 6.41
C ILE A 144 12.61 8.10 6.88
N LEU A 145 12.41 8.29 8.18
CA LEU A 145 12.05 9.59 8.75
C LEU A 145 13.15 10.62 8.52
N ASN A 146 14.41 10.21 8.62
CA ASN A 146 15.55 11.08 8.32
C ASN A 146 15.59 11.48 6.83
N ALA A 147 15.31 10.53 5.93
CA ALA A 147 15.24 10.83 4.49
C ALA A 147 14.10 11.80 4.17
N LEU A 148 12.91 11.59 4.75
CA LEU A 148 11.76 12.50 4.59
C LEU A 148 12.06 13.90 5.16
N SER A 149 12.71 13.99 6.33
CA SER A 149 13.12 15.26 6.91
C SER A 149 14.08 16.03 6.02
N ALA A 150 15.01 15.34 5.36
CA ALA A 150 15.93 15.96 4.41
C ALA A 150 15.22 16.54 3.18
N LEU A 151 14.17 15.88 2.69
CA LEU A 151 13.35 16.38 1.56
C LEU A 151 12.57 17.64 1.93
N ASN A 152 12.10 17.76 3.17
CA ASN A 152 11.37 18.94 3.64
C ASN A 152 12.26 20.17 3.89
N THR A 153 13.58 20.02 3.78
CA THR A 153 14.56 21.10 3.99
C THR A 153 14.99 21.78 2.67
N ILE A 154 14.55 21.25 1.55
CA ILE A 154 14.80 21.76 0.20
C ILE A 154 13.65 22.66 -0.23
#